data_5c7ca68d5b19ffa775e63d59b70022d5
#
_entry.id   5c7ca68d5b19ffa775e63d59b70022d5
#
_cell.length_a   1.000
_cell.length_b   1.000
_cell.length_c   1.000
_cell.angle_alpha   90.00
_cell.angle_beta   90.00
_cell.angle_gamma   90.00
#
_symmetry.space_group_name_H-M   'P 1'
#
loop_
_entity.id
_entity.type
_entity.pdbx_description
1 polymer ?
#
loop_
_entity_poly.entity_id
_entity_poly.type
_entity_poly.pdbx_seq_one_letter_code
_entity_poly.pdbx_strand_id
1 'polypeptide(L)'
;HVDVEYGKTAKVTFWNVPYGSLRVEKISNTGDALSGVTIQIKHIETGETRTDKTSFAGAIVFDELRPGAWEVREIAGIEGWKAVTDTVQTVNVVAGEQSTASIVNEELPGLRVVKYDRQSMTLMPNVTFEIFRDNVSPGLSQTDEFGEILLVNQPEGSYRIEERHSGDDEHLVDTTPQYVELTTGMGIVERVFFNDRLPGIHLIKVDSADLSKPIANARFRFEAVDGSFGPVEYTTLEDGTIDLSKLPADTAYVVTELECPGYVIDDEQRIIHLDGNEQAQFV
;
A
#
# COMPACT_ATOMS: atom_id res chain seq x y z
N HIS A 1 16.59 60.33 38.13
CA HIS A 1 17.03 61.69 38.41
C HIS A 1 18.31 61.59 39.24
N VAL A 2 19.38 62.26 38.81
CA VAL A 2 20.62 62.40 39.58
C VAL A 2 20.81 63.92 39.78
N ASP A 3 20.74 64.35 41.01
CA ASP A 3 21.04 65.70 41.34
C ASP A 3 22.55 65.90 41.54
N VAL A 4 23.12 66.86 40.85
CA VAL A 4 24.53 67.16 40.92
C VAL A 4 24.75 68.47 41.59
N GLU A 5 25.42 68.43 42.75
CA GLU A 5 25.80 69.61 43.49
C GLU A 5 26.92 70.43 42.79
N TYR A 6 26.95 71.72 43.03
CA TYR A 6 27.98 72.58 42.46
C TYR A 6 29.42 72.11 42.82
N GLY A 7 30.27 71.88 41.80
CA GLY A 7 31.65 71.38 41.97
C GLY A 7 31.74 69.87 42.18
N LYS A 8 30.66 69.10 42.03
CA LYS A 8 30.66 67.62 42.09
C LYS A 8 30.44 67.02 40.71
N THR A 9 30.93 65.80 40.54
CA THR A 9 30.74 65.00 39.32
C THR A 9 29.85 63.78 39.66
N ALA A 10 28.72 63.63 38.94
CA ALA A 10 27.93 62.41 39.05
C ALA A 10 28.45 61.34 38.06
N LYS A 11 28.54 60.08 38.52
CA LYS A 11 28.86 58.91 37.68
C LYS A 11 27.59 58.14 37.43
N VAL A 12 27.21 57.97 36.17
CA VAL A 12 26.11 57.13 35.74
C VAL A 12 26.72 55.96 34.98
N THR A 13 26.28 54.73 35.31
CA THR A 13 26.71 53.53 34.65
C THR A 13 25.52 52.85 34.01
N PHE A 14 25.63 52.52 32.71
CA PHE A 14 24.64 51.74 31.98
C PHE A 14 25.20 50.33 31.81
N TRP A 15 24.33 49.35 31.98
CA TRP A 15 24.65 47.95 31.80
C TRP A 15 23.86 47.40 30.62
N ASN A 16 24.52 46.88 29.61
CA ASN A 16 23.86 46.22 28.48
C ASN A 16 24.16 44.71 28.54
N VAL A 17 23.14 43.90 28.27
CA VAL A 17 23.25 42.46 28.16
C VAL A 17 23.34 42.12 26.66
N PRO A 18 24.35 41.36 26.21
CA PRO A 18 24.44 41.01 24.80
C PRO A 18 23.29 40.09 24.41
N TYR A 19 22.91 40.15 23.13
CA TYR A 19 22.00 39.18 22.56
C TYR A 19 22.63 37.81 22.55
N GLY A 20 21.84 36.72 22.58
CA GLY A 20 22.20 35.36 22.25
C GLY A 20 21.68 34.95 20.89
N SER A 21 21.87 33.71 20.54
CA SER A 21 21.28 33.10 19.36
C SER A 21 20.71 31.71 19.69
N LEU A 22 19.81 31.23 18.83
CA LEU A 22 19.22 29.91 18.95
C LEU A 22 19.30 29.18 17.61
N ARG A 23 20.04 28.06 17.61
CA ARG A 23 20.08 27.12 16.52
C ARG A 23 18.98 26.06 16.73
N VAL A 24 18.07 25.92 15.77
CA VAL A 24 17.06 24.88 15.78
C VAL A 24 17.41 23.86 14.69
N GLU A 25 17.59 22.61 15.09
CA GLU A 25 17.85 21.47 14.21
C GLU A 25 16.57 20.69 14.00
N LYS A 26 16.27 20.39 12.74
CA LYS A 26 15.11 19.60 12.31
C LYS A 26 15.61 18.35 11.63
N ILE A 27 15.34 17.21 12.26
CA ILE A 27 15.85 15.90 11.83
C ILE A 27 14.72 14.87 11.77
N SER A 28 14.95 13.81 10.98
CA SER A 28 14.12 12.60 11.02
C SER A 28 14.44 11.77 12.27
N ASN A 29 13.61 10.77 12.56
CA ASN A 29 13.89 9.76 13.58
C ASN A 29 15.12 8.90 13.27
N THR A 30 15.60 8.90 12.01
CA THR A 30 16.86 8.26 11.57
C THR A 30 18.07 9.19 11.62
N GLY A 31 17.86 10.48 11.93
CA GLY A 31 18.92 11.48 12.05
C GLY A 31 19.17 12.29 10.78
N ASP A 32 18.37 12.10 9.72
CA ASP A 32 18.53 12.84 8.47
C ASP A 32 17.98 14.26 8.59
N ALA A 33 18.64 15.22 7.93
CA ALA A 33 18.27 16.61 7.93
C ALA A 33 16.96 16.87 7.16
N LEU A 34 15.99 17.57 7.78
CA LEU A 34 14.72 17.91 7.15
C LEU A 34 14.67 19.40 6.77
N SER A 35 14.65 19.66 5.47
CA SER A 35 14.61 21.00 4.87
C SER A 35 13.18 21.49 4.65
N GLY A 36 12.98 22.82 4.73
CA GLY A 36 11.71 23.45 4.37
C GLY A 36 10.65 23.46 5.47
N VAL A 37 10.92 22.87 6.63
CA VAL A 37 10.02 22.90 7.79
C VAL A 37 9.99 24.29 8.40
N THR A 38 8.78 24.79 8.69
CA THR A 38 8.57 26.13 9.26
C THR A 38 8.56 26.06 10.78
N ILE A 39 9.54 26.72 11.40
CA ILE A 39 9.69 26.83 12.85
C ILE A 39 9.31 28.21 13.32
N GLN A 40 8.57 28.27 14.40
CA GLN A 40 8.30 29.50 15.15
C GLN A 40 8.95 29.42 16.52
N ILE A 41 9.62 30.51 16.90
CA ILE A 41 10.08 30.74 18.27
C ILE A 41 9.33 31.90 18.89
N LYS A 42 9.09 31.84 20.21
CA LYS A 42 8.37 32.87 20.98
C LYS A 42 9.03 33.06 22.33
N HIS A 43 9.46 34.30 22.61
CA HIS A 43 9.97 34.67 23.94
C HIS A 43 8.83 34.68 24.97
N ILE A 44 9.00 33.93 26.06
CA ILE A 44 7.88 33.72 27.03
C ILE A 44 7.44 34.99 27.71
N GLU A 45 8.39 35.81 28.16
CA GLU A 45 8.08 37.01 28.93
C GLU A 45 7.57 38.18 28.05
N THR A 46 8.17 38.39 26.87
CA THR A 46 7.86 39.56 26.03
C THR A 46 6.80 39.29 24.98
N GLY A 47 6.58 37.99 24.64
CA GLY A 47 5.71 37.59 23.55
C GLY A 47 6.31 37.82 22.16
N GLU A 48 7.58 38.25 22.04
CA GLU A 48 8.28 38.40 20.76
C GLU A 48 8.27 37.09 20.02
N THR A 49 7.89 37.10 18.73
CA THR A 49 7.86 35.90 17.87
C THR A 49 8.72 36.09 16.65
N ARG A 50 9.41 35.02 16.23
CA ARG A 50 10.12 34.94 14.95
C ARG A 50 9.80 33.60 14.28
N THR A 51 9.82 33.59 12.94
CA THR A 51 9.46 32.44 12.15
C THR A 51 10.39 32.35 10.93
N ASP A 52 10.91 31.15 10.65
CA ASP A 52 11.71 30.89 9.46
C ASP A 52 11.63 29.41 9.09
N LYS A 53 12.23 29.04 7.92
CA LYS A 53 12.25 27.67 7.39
C LYS A 53 13.64 27.05 7.52
N THR A 54 13.68 25.75 7.80
CA THR A 54 14.93 24.99 7.82
C THR A 54 15.60 24.99 6.45
N SER A 55 16.90 25.17 6.46
CA SER A 55 17.78 25.07 5.29
C SER A 55 17.95 23.61 4.82
N PHE A 56 18.67 23.38 3.73
CA PHE A 56 19.06 22.03 3.28
C PHE A 56 19.86 21.23 4.32
N ALA A 57 20.51 21.91 5.26
CA ALA A 57 21.16 21.25 6.39
C ALA A 57 20.21 20.90 7.54
N GLY A 58 18.89 21.07 7.35
CA GLY A 58 17.89 20.82 8.38
C GLY A 58 17.97 21.79 9.56
N ALA A 59 18.54 22.96 9.42
CA ALA A 59 18.73 23.87 10.54
C ALA A 59 18.36 25.31 10.21
N ILE A 60 17.98 26.05 11.27
CA ILE A 60 17.79 27.52 11.29
C ILE A 60 18.62 28.08 12.41
N VAL A 61 19.16 29.27 12.23
CA VAL A 61 19.76 30.08 13.30
C VAL A 61 18.96 31.37 13.43
N PHE A 62 18.41 31.61 14.60
CA PHE A 62 17.79 32.87 14.97
C PHE A 62 18.84 33.69 15.77
N ASP A 63 19.33 34.75 15.18
CA ASP A 63 20.30 35.64 15.79
C ASP A 63 19.64 36.79 16.52
N GLU A 64 20.44 37.52 17.32
CA GLU A 64 20.02 38.72 18.05
C GLU A 64 18.75 38.51 18.92
N LEU A 65 18.73 37.38 19.63
CA LEU A 65 17.66 37.04 20.55
C LEU A 65 17.90 37.63 21.93
N ARG A 66 16.83 38.14 22.57
CA ARG A 66 16.89 38.47 23.98
C ARG A 66 17.22 37.21 24.81
N PRO A 67 18.14 37.32 25.78
CA PRO A 67 18.32 36.23 26.75
C PRO A 67 17.04 35.94 27.52
N GLY A 68 16.81 34.66 27.83
CA GLY A 68 15.62 34.19 28.53
C GLY A 68 14.99 32.95 27.89
N ALA A 69 13.83 32.58 28.37
CA ALA A 69 13.14 31.36 27.91
C ALA A 69 12.35 31.63 26.62
N TRP A 70 12.58 30.80 25.63
CA TRP A 70 11.90 30.79 24.34
C TRP A 70 11.16 29.48 24.12
N GLU A 71 9.91 29.54 23.70
CA GLU A 71 9.17 28.41 23.13
C GLU A 71 9.63 28.19 21.70
N VAL A 72 9.86 26.94 21.33
CA VAL A 72 10.20 26.51 19.95
C VAL A 72 9.17 25.51 19.50
N ARG A 73 8.56 25.73 18.34
CA ARG A 73 7.58 24.80 17.77
C ARG A 73 7.63 24.76 16.26
N GLU A 74 7.28 23.61 15.71
CA GLU A 74 6.95 23.47 14.29
C GLU A 74 5.53 24.02 14.08
N ILE A 75 5.36 24.89 13.07
CA ILE A 75 4.04 25.45 12.72
C ILE A 75 3.58 25.01 11.32
N ALA A 76 4.49 24.54 10.47
CA ALA A 76 4.18 23.87 9.22
C ALA A 76 5.27 22.86 8.89
N GLY A 77 4.85 21.60 8.71
CA GLY A 77 5.71 20.50 8.30
C GLY A 77 5.98 20.47 6.80
N ILE A 78 6.52 19.38 6.36
CA ILE A 78 6.71 19.02 4.94
C ILE A 78 5.93 17.76 4.64
N GLU A 79 5.55 17.56 3.38
CA GLU A 79 4.82 16.39 2.94
C GLU A 79 5.56 15.10 3.27
N GLY A 80 4.82 14.09 3.71
CA GLY A 80 5.37 12.78 4.07
C GLY A 80 5.94 12.67 5.49
N TRP A 81 5.90 13.74 6.28
CA TRP A 81 6.48 13.77 7.62
C TRP A 81 5.50 14.28 8.66
N LYS A 82 5.54 13.68 9.84
CA LYS A 82 4.73 14.07 11.01
C LYS A 82 5.65 14.37 12.20
N ALA A 83 5.40 15.45 12.90
CA ALA A 83 6.10 15.75 14.13
C ALA A 83 5.84 14.65 15.19
N VAL A 84 6.90 14.10 15.75
CA VAL A 84 6.84 13.07 16.79
C VAL A 84 6.21 13.61 18.06
N THR A 85 6.38 14.89 18.29
CA THR A 85 5.84 15.58 19.47
C THR A 85 5.13 16.86 19.03
N ASP A 86 3.86 16.99 19.39
CA ASP A 86 3.11 18.26 19.34
C ASP A 86 3.57 19.25 20.42
N THR A 87 4.64 18.93 21.13
CA THR A 87 5.09 19.67 22.30
C THR A 87 5.98 20.83 21.90
N VAL A 88 5.56 22.00 22.34
CA VAL A 88 6.40 23.20 22.38
C VAL A 88 7.61 22.89 23.27
N GLN A 89 8.81 23.01 22.73
CA GLN A 89 10.05 22.93 23.51
C GLN A 89 10.36 24.27 24.12
N THR A 90 10.82 24.30 25.38
CA THR A 90 11.32 25.51 26.00
C THR A 90 12.83 25.47 26.04
N VAL A 91 13.47 26.50 25.48
CA VAL A 91 14.94 26.64 25.44
C VAL A 91 15.33 27.96 26.09
N ASN A 92 16.33 27.94 26.96
CA ASN A 92 16.87 29.16 27.53
C ASN A 92 18.00 29.70 26.65
N VAL A 93 17.79 30.89 26.09
CA VAL A 93 18.81 31.60 25.31
C VAL A 93 19.72 32.35 26.29
N VAL A 94 21.02 32.01 26.24
CA VAL A 94 22.06 32.60 27.10
C VAL A 94 22.69 33.80 26.41
N ALA A 95 22.94 34.84 27.18
CA ALA A 95 23.56 36.09 26.71
C ALA A 95 24.97 35.83 26.12
N GLY A 96 25.17 36.22 24.86
CA GLY A 96 26.44 36.08 24.16
C GLY A 96 26.77 34.68 23.66
N GLU A 97 25.86 33.72 23.81
CA GLU A 97 26.04 32.30 23.41
C GLU A 97 25.01 31.85 22.37
N GLN A 98 25.33 30.72 21.70
CA GLN A 98 24.36 30.01 20.86
C GLN A 98 23.79 28.84 21.64
N SER A 99 22.46 28.87 21.87
CA SER A 99 21.70 27.75 22.40
C SER A 99 21.22 26.85 21.25
N THR A 100 20.87 25.60 21.53
CA THR A 100 20.41 24.64 20.51
C THR A 100 19.10 23.95 20.95
N ALA A 101 18.20 23.74 20.00
CA ALA A 101 17.01 22.90 20.12
C ALA A 101 17.01 21.87 18.97
N SER A 102 16.40 20.70 19.20
CA SER A 102 16.20 19.70 18.16
C SER A 102 14.75 19.26 18.13
N ILE A 103 14.15 19.23 16.92
CA ILE A 103 12.77 18.76 16.69
C ILE A 103 12.86 17.59 15.71
N VAL A 104 12.20 16.48 16.08
CA VAL A 104 12.21 15.22 15.32
C VAL A 104 10.88 15.05 14.62
N ASN A 105 10.90 14.63 13.34
CA ASN A 105 9.73 14.11 12.62
C ASN A 105 9.95 12.65 12.23
N GLU A 106 8.86 11.92 12.10
CA GLU A 106 8.82 10.57 11.55
C GLU A 106 8.16 10.58 10.18
N GLU A 107 8.61 9.68 9.32
CA GLU A 107 8.03 9.48 8.01
C GLU A 107 6.62 8.89 8.15
N LEU A 108 5.67 9.40 7.36
CA LEU A 108 4.35 8.80 7.25
C LEU A 108 4.46 7.43 6.61
N PRO A 109 3.66 6.45 7.04
CA PRO A 109 3.72 5.10 6.50
C PRO A 109 3.27 5.06 5.04
N GLY A 110 3.63 3.99 4.34
CA GLY A 110 3.10 3.62 3.04
C GLY A 110 2.43 2.26 3.07
N LEU A 111 1.62 1.98 2.05
CA LEU A 111 1.00 0.68 1.82
C LEU A 111 1.36 0.22 0.41
N ARG A 112 1.92 -0.98 0.29
CA ARG A 112 2.18 -1.66 -0.96
C ARG A 112 1.28 -2.89 -1.05
N VAL A 113 0.46 -2.97 -2.08
CA VAL A 113 -0.33 -4.16 -2.42
C VAL A 113 0.34 -4.84 -3.59
N VAL A 114 0.60 -6.13 -3.48
CA VAL A 114 1.24 -6.94 -4.54
C VAL A 114 0.32 -8.08 -4.90
N LYS A 115 0.10 -8.31 -6.19
CA LYS A 115 -0.82 -9.33 -6.70
C LYS A 115 -0.12 -10.36 -7.56
N TYR A 116 -0.38 -11.64 -7.25
CA TYR A 116 0.16 -12.79 -7.96
C TYR A 116 -0.94 -13.74 -8.48
N ASP A 117 -0.68 -14.36 -9.63
CA ASP A 117 -1.29 -15.65 -10.01
C ASP A 117 -0.69 -16.73 -9.10
N ARG A 118 -1.55 -17.47 -8.40
CA ARG A 118 -1.11 -18.47 -7.39
C ARG A 118 -0.37 -19.64 -8.03
N GLN A 119 -0.74 -20.06 -9.25
CA GLN A 119 -0.16 -21.21 -9.90
C GLN A 119 1.20 -20.91 -10.53
N SER A 120 1.30 -19.81 -11.26
CA SER A 120 2.52 -19.42 -11.96
C SER A 120 3.48 -18.57 -11.14
N MET A 121 3.00 -17.98 -10.04
CA MET A 121 3.71 -16.99 -9.23
C MET A 121 4.16 -15.77 -10.05
N THR A 122 3.43 -15.47 -11.12
CA THR A 122 3.64 -14.24 -11.91
C THR A 122 2.82 -13.09 -11.36
N LEU A 123 3.36 -11.88 -11.50
CA LEU A 123 2.68 -10.64 -11.09
C LEU A 123 1.47 -10.36 -11.99
N MET A 124 0.36 -9.89 -11.40
CA MET A 124 -0.89 -9.64 -12.11
C MET A 124 -1.20 -8.15 -12.21
N PRO A 125 -1.09 -7.55 -13.40
CA PRO A 125 -1.50 -6.16 -13.64
C PRO A 125 -3.03 -6.02 -13.76
N ASN A 126 -3.52 -4.77 -13.68
CA ASN A 126 -4.92 -4.36 -13.87
C ASN A 126 -5.92 -4.98 -12.88
N VAL A 127 -5.45 -5.64 -11.83
CA VAL A 127 -6.34 -6.14 -10.76
C VAL A 127 -6.86 -4.95 -9.97
N THR A 128 -8.18 -4.89 -9.77
CA THR A 128 -8.85 -3.76 -9.13
C THR A 128 -9.08 -4.03 -7.66
N PHE A 129 -8.61 -3.12 -6.82
CA PHE A 129 -8.81 -3.13 -5.37
C PHE A 129 -9.59 -1.91 -4.91
N GLU A 130 -10.31 -2.08 -3.81
CA GLU A 130 -10.87 -1.00 -3.01
C GLU A 130 -10.17 -0.99 -1.66
N ILE A 131 -9.50 0.15 -1.33
CA ILE A 131 -8.70 0.28 -0.13
C ILE A 131 -9.39 1.29 0.79
N PHE A 132 -9.93 0.80 1.88
CA PHE A 132 -10.65 1.61 2.87
C PHE A 132 -9.68 2.05 3.97
N ARG A 133 -9.83 3.27 4.45
CA ARG A 133 -9.27 3.73 5.71
C ARG A 133 -10.40 4.09 6.66
N ASP A 134 -10.40 3.52 7.87
CA ASP A 134 -11.42 3.74 8.89
C ASP A 134 -12.85 3.57 8.33
N ASN A 135 -13.05 2.57 7.45
CA ASN A 135 -14.27 2.26 6.70
C ASN A 135 -14.71 3.30 5.66
N VAL A 136 -13.86 4.27 5.33
CA VAL A 136 -14.10 5.24 4.26
C VAL A 136 -13.31 4.83 3.02
N SER A 137 -14.00 4.66 1.88
CA SER A 137 -13.36 4.36 0.59
C SER A 137 -13.01 5.65 -0.16
N PRO A 138 -11.77 5.82 -0.61
CA PRO A 138 -11.39 6.89 -1.52
C PRO A 138 -11.72 6.59 -2.98
N GLY A 139 -12.16 5.34 -3.29
CA GLY A 139 -12.42 4.83 -4.62
C GLY A 139 -11.60 3.57 -4.95
N LEU A 140 -11.58 3.23 -6.22
CA LEU A 140 -10.89 2.05 -6.74
C LEU A 140 -9.46 2.39 -7.16
N SER A 141 -8.56 1.42 -6.96
CA SER A 141 -7.17 1.45 -7.42
C SER A 141 -6.87 0.18 -8.22
N GLN A 142 -5.98 0.26 -9.19
CA GLN A 142 -5.58 -0.89 -9.99
C GLN A 142 -4.08 -1.16 -9.85
N THR A 143 -3.70 -2.43 -9.89
CA THR A 143 -2.28 -2.81 -9.98
C THR A 143 -1.70 -2.36 -11.31
N ASP A 144 -0.47 -1.87 -11.25
CA ASP A 144 0.32 -1.42 -12.40
C ASP A 144 0.87 -2.60 -13.24
N GLU A 145 1.76 -2.31 -14.18
CA GLU A 145 2.43 -3.32 -15.01
C GLU A 145 3.30 -4.31 -14.23
N PHE A 146 3.65 -3.97 -12.99
CA PHE A 146 4.40 -4.82 -12.05
C PHE A 146 3.49 -5.52 -11.05
N GLY A 147 2.17 -5.50 -11.25
CA GLY A 147 1.21 -6.11 -10.34
C GLY A 147 1.12 -5.45 -8.96
N GLU A 148 1.42 -4.15 -8.88
CA GLU A 148 1.54 -3.43 -7.60
C GLU A 148 0.64 -2.20 -7.53
N ILE A 149 0.18 -1.90 -6.30
CA ILE A 149 -0.35 -0.59 -5.92
C ILE A 149 0.55 -0.06 -4.82
N LEU A 150 1.18 1.09 -5.04
CA LEU A 150 2.02 1.75 -4.05
C LEU A 150 1.37 3.07 -3.60
N LEU A 151 0.96 3.12 -2.34
CA LEU A 151 0.44 4.31 -1.67
C LEU A 151 1.49 4.81 -0.68
N VAL A 152 2.09 5.96 -0.96
CA VAL A 152 3.07 6.60 -0.05
C VAL A 152 2.40 7.66 0.80
N ASN A 153 3.04 8.06 1.90
CA ASN A 153 2.62 9.15 2.78
C ASN A 153 1.17 9.01 3.28
N GLN A 154 0.80 7.78 3.62
CA GLN A 154 -0.56 7.49 4.04
C GLN A 154 -0.83 8.00 5.47
N PRO A 155 -2.03 8.55 5.72
CA PRO A 155 -2.45 8.85 7.09
C PRO A 155 -2.47 7.58 7.95
N GLU A 156 -2.19 7.73 9.25
CA GLU A 156 -2.38 6.65 10.23
C GLU A 156 -3.85 6.20 10.27
N GLY A 157 -4.08 4.94 10.59
CA GLY A 157 -5.41 4.36 10.73
C GLY A 157 -5.50 2.90 10.32
N SER A 158 -6.71 2.35 10.45
CA SER A 158 -7.04 0.99 10.06
C SER A 158 -7.39 0.91 8.58
N TYR A 159 -6.60 0.14 7.83
CA TYR A 159 -6.82 -0.10 6.41
C TYR A 159 -7.40 -1.48 6.18
N ARG A 160 -8.42 -1.55 5.31
CA ARG A 160 -9.03 -2.77 4.80
C ARG A 160 -8.92 -2.79 3.29
N ILE A 161 -8.37 -3.85 2.74
CA ILE A 161 -8.05 -4.00 1.31
C ILE A 161 -8.90 -5.14 0.77
N GLU A 162 -9.70 -4.86 -0.23
CA GLU A 162 -10.61 -5.82 -0.88
C GLU A 162 -10.36 -5.82 -2.38
N GLU A 163 -10.24 -7.00 -2.95
CA GLU A 163 -10.24 -7.16 -4.40
C GLU A 163 -11.66 -7.01 -4.95
N ARG A 164 -11.79 -6.29 -6.07
CA ARG A 164 -13.08 -6.06 -6.76
C ARG A 164 -13.13 -6.68 -8.15
N HIS A 165 -11.98 -6.86 -8.80
CA HIS A 165 -11.88 -7.46 -10.13
C HIS A 165 -10.49 -8.08 -10.32
N SER A 166 -10.44 -9.27 -10.91
CA SER A 166 -9.21 -10.05 -11.14
C SER A 166 -8.25 -9.47 -12.17
N GLY A 167 -8.68 -8.45 -12.93
CA GLY A 167 -7.88 -7.85 -14.00
C GLY A 167 -8.08 -8.51 -15.36
N ASP A 168 -8.57 -9.74 -15.39
CA ASP A 168 -8.86 -10.52 -16.59
C ASP A 168 -10.08 -11.43 -16.40
N ASP A 169 -10.36 -12.29 -17.39
CA ASP A 169 -11.44 -13.28 -17.37
C ASP A 169 -10.95 -14.73 -17.17
N GLU A 170 -9.69 -14.89 -16.74
CA GLU A 170 -9.04 -16.20 -16.51
C GLU A 170 -8.93 -16.53 -15.02
N HIS A 171 -9.10 -15.55 -14.14
CA HIS A 171 -8.88 -15.72 -12.72
C HIS A 171 -10.14 -15.45 -11.89
N LEU A 172 -10.23 -16.15 -10.76
CA LEU A 172 -11.23 -15.92 -9.72
C LEU A 172 -10.82 -14.69 -8.89
N VAL A 173 -11.81 -13.88 -8.52
CA VAL A 173 -11.62 -12.77 -7.56
C VAL A 173 -11.53 -13.36 -6.16
N ASP A 174 -10.43 -13.07 -5.43
CA ASP A 174 -10.35 -13.39 -4.00
C ASP A 174 -11.06 -12.30 -3.20
N THR A 175 -12.27 -12.58 -2.75
CA THR A 175 -13.08 -11.65 -1.97
C THR A 175 -12.68 -11.55 -0.50
N THR A 176 -11.66 -12.28 -0.06
CA THR A 176 -11.17 -12.27 1.33
C THR A 176 -10.44 -10.98 1.63
N PRO A 177 -10.96 -10.11 2.53
CA PRO A 177 -10.30 -8.86 2.83
C PRO A 177 -9.03 -9.06 3.67
N GLN A 178 -8.00 -8.24 3.43
CA GLN A 178 -6.87 -8.13 4.32
C GLN A 178 -6.89 -6.80 5.07
N TYR A 179 -6.35 -6.82 6.29
CA TYR A 179 -6.34 -5.68 7.19
C TYR A 179 -4.91 -5.29 7.56
N VAL A 180 -4.68 -4.00 7.76
CA VAL A 180 -3.42 -3.48 8.26
C VAL A 180 -3.67 -2.19 9.05
N GLU A 181 -3.00 -2.06 10.18
CA GLU A 181 -2.91 -0.81 10.94
C GLU A 181 -1.64 -0.09 10.48
N LEU A 182 -1.78 1.13 9.97
CA LEU A 182 -0.66 1.98 9.59
C LEU A 182 -0.42 3.02 10.69
N THR A 183 0.82 3.07 11.18
CA THR A 183 1.28 4.08 12.13
C THR A 183 2.56 4.74 11.64
N THR A 184 2.77 5.99 12.01
CA THR A 184 3.96 6.76 11.68
C THR A 184 5.23 6.00 12.06
N GLY A 185 6.25 6.05 11.23
CA GLY A 185 7.53 5.37 11.44
C GLY A 185 7.58 3.89 11.00
N MET A 186 6.48 3.31 10.50
CA MET A 186 6.47 1.92 10.02
C MET A 186 7.14 1.73 8.64
N GLY A 187 7.37 2.83 7.89
CA GLY A 187 7.79 2.74 6.50
C GLY A 187 6.68 2.16 5.60
N ILE A 188 7.06 1.45 4.53
CA ILE A 188 6.12 0.83 3.60
C ILE A 188 5.74 -0.56 4.11
N VAL A 189 4.46 -0.76 4.40
CA VAL A 189 3.89 -2.06 4.80
C VAL A 189 3.34 -2.77 3.57
N GLU A 190 3.72 -4.03 3.38
CA GLU A 190 3.29 -4.83 2.23
C GLU A 190 2.11 -5.75 2.58
N ARG A 191 1.20 -5.93 1.62
CA ARG A 191 0.15 -6.96 1.61
C ARG A 191 0.16 -7.68 0.26
N VAL A 192 0.21 -9.00 0.32
CA VAL A 192 0.26 -9.87 -0.86
C VAL A 192 -1.07 -10.58 -1.03
N PHE A 193 -1.59 -10.55 -2.26
CA PHE A 193 -2.82 -11.21 -2.67
C PHE A 193 -2.53 -12.20 -3.79
N PHE A 194 -3.33 -13.26 -3.85
CA PHE A 194 -3.23 -14.29 -4.88
C PHE A 194 -4.59 -14.49 -5.54
N ASN A 195 -4.62 -14.67 -6.85
CA ASN A 195 -5.79 -15.19 -7.54
C ASN A 195 -5.51 -16.59 -8.09
N ASP A 196 -6.55 -17.37 -8.04
CA ASP A 196 -6.57 -18.70 -8.60
C ASP A 196 -7.16 -18.65 -10.01
N ARG A 197 -6.63 -19.47 -10.93
CA ARG A 197 -7.19 -19.56 -12.27
C ARG A 197 -8.55 -20.24 -12.25
N LEU A 198 -9.42 -19.83 -13.15
CA LEU A 198 -10.66 -20.54 -13.44
C LEU A 198 -10.31 -21.96 -13.91
N PRO A 199 -11.03 -22.98 -13.41
CA PRO A 199 -10.76 -24.37 -13.76
C PRO A 199 -11.11 -24.66 -15.21
N GLY A 200 -10.67 -25.82 -15.68
CA GLY A 200 -10.98 -26.34 -17.02
C GLY A 200 -11.13 -27.84 -17.04
N ILE A 201 -11.64 -28.37 -18.15
CA ILE A 201 -11.72 -29.79 -18.42
C ILE A 201 -10.87 -30.09 -19.66
N HIS A 202 -9.90 -30.99 -19.52
CA HIS A 202 -9.15 -31.58 -20.62
C HIS A 202 -9.65 -33.02 -20.81
N LEU A 203 -10.40 -33.27 -21.89
CA LEU A 203 -10.91 -34.60 -22.25
C LEU A 203 -10.01 -35.19 -23.32
N ILE A 204 -9.62 -36.46 -23.17
CA ILE A 204 -8.90 -37.26 -24.17
C ILE A 204 -9.74 -38.48 -24.53
N LYS A 205 -10.05 -38.67 -25.82
CA LYS A 205 -10.73 -39.87 -26.33
C LYS A 205 -9.77 -40.76 -27.06
N VAL A 206 -9.66 -42.02 -26.59
CA VAL A 206 -8.73 -43.02 -27.13
C VAL A 206 -9.44 -44.33 -27.41
N ASP A 207 -8.81 -45.18 -28.22
CA ASP A 207 -9.23 -46.55 -28.49
C ASP A 207 -8.98 -47.45 -27.25
N SER A 208 -9.99 -48.16 -26.77
CA SER A 208 -9.87 -49.00 -25.57
C SER A 208 -8.90 -50.17 -25.72
N ALA A 209 -8.59 -50.62 -26.96
CA ALA A 209 -7.61 -51.67 -27.25
C ALA A 209 -6.18 -51.12 -27.41
N ASP A 210 -6.04 -49.81 -27.70
CA ASP A 210 -4.74 -49.12 -27.88
C ASP A 210 -4.86 -47.68 -27.39
N LEU A 211 -4.50 -47.45 -26.15
CA LEU A 211 -4.60 -46.10 -25.50
C LEU A 211 -3.69 -45.04 -26.14
N SER A 212 -2.74 -45.42 -26.99
CA SER A 212 -1.93 -44.47 -27.77
C SER A 212 -2.62 -43.98 -29.05
N LYS A 213 -3.78 -44.53 -29.38
CA LYS A 213 -4.53 -44.21 -30.60
C LYS A 213 -5.67 -43.24 -30.26
N PRO A 214 -5.54 -41.95 -30.58
CA PRO A 214 -6.59 -41.01 -30.38
C PRO A 214 -7.78 -41.22 -31.32
N ILE A 215 -8.99 -40.82 -30.88
CA ILE A 215 -10.21 -40.90 -31.69
C ILE A 215 -10.71 -39.50 -31.94
N ALA A 216 -10.64 -39.10 -33.19
CA ALA A 216 -11.18 -37.83 -33.67
C ALA A 216 -12.69 -37.94 -33.98
N ASN A 217 -13.35 -36.76 -34.03
CA ASN A 217 -14.76 -36.60 -34.38
C ASN A 217 -15.76 -37.33 -33.44
N ALA A 218 -15.35 -37.70 -32.24
CA ALA A 218 -16.26 -38.12 -31.20
C ALA A 218 -16.94 -36.88 -30.58
N ARG A 219 -18.26 -36.93 -30.40
CA ARG A 219 -19.06 -35.77 -29.92
C ARG A 219 -19.52 -36.01 -28.50
N PHE A 220 -19.26 -35.01 -27.67
CA PHE A 220 -19.58 -34.97 -26.24
C PHE A 220 -20.46 -33.79 -25.89
N ARG A 221 -21.33 -33.96 -24.90
CA ARG A 221 -22.12 -32.93 -24.26
C ARG A 221 -21.58 -32.67 -22.86
N PHE A 222 -21.39 -31.38 -22.54
CA PHE A 222 -20.97 -30.89 -21.24
C PHE A 222 -22.05 -29.98 -20.65
N GLU A 223 -22.41 -30.21 -19.39
CA GLU A 223 -23.37 -29.35 -18.67
C GLU A 223 -23.02 -29.33 -17.17
N ALA A 224 -23.12 -28.16 -16.55
CA ALA A 224 -23.02 -28.03 -15.10
C ALA A 224 -24.33 -28.44 -14.44
N VAL A 225 -24.22 -29.19 -13.33
CA VAL A 225 -25.42 -29.69 -12.59
C VAL A 225 -26.28 -28.56 -12.05
N ASP A 226 -25.68 -27.45 -11.68
CA ASP A 226 -26.34 -26.23 -11.17
C ASP A 226 -26.88 -25.30 -12.27
N GLY A 227 -26.64 -25.64 -13.55
CA GLY A 227 -27.09 -24.85 -14.70
C GLY A 227 -26.22 -23.61 -14.98
N SER A 228 -25.08 -23.44 -14.32
CA SER A 228 -24.17 -22.33 -14.55
C SER A 228 -23.44 -22.41 -15.89
N PHE A 229 -23.40 -23.59 -16.52
CA PHE A 229 -22.77 -23.85 -17.82
C PHE A 229 -23.50 -24.90 -18.62
N GLY A 230 -23.66 -24.66 -19.93
CA GLY A 230 -24.24 -25.62 -20.88
C GLY A 230 -25.76 -25.77 -20.82
N PRO A 231 -26.34 -26.81 -21.44
CA PRO A 231 -25.63 -27.88 -22.19
C PRO A 231 -24.98 -27.37 -23.50
N VAL A 232 -23.74 -27.73 -23.73
CA VAL A 232 -22.98 -27.44 -24.96
C VAL A 232 -22.34 -28.72 -25.50
N GLU A 233 -22.20 -28.82 -26.83
CA GLU A 233 -21.60 -29.97 -27.49
C GLU A 233 -20.30 -29.60 -28.14
N TYR A 234 -19.28 -30.47 -27.97
CA TYR A 234 -17.97 -30.35 -28.57
C TYR A 234 -17.59 -31.67 -29.25
N THR A 235 -16.72 -31.55 -30.23
CA THR A 235 -16.21 -32.71 -31.01
C THR A 235 -14.71 -32.79 -30.84
N THR A 236 -14.19 -34.00 -30.61
CA THR A 236 -12.73 -34.23 -30.45
C THR A 236 -11.97 -33.85 -31.72
N LEU A 237 -10.80 -33.23 -31.53
CA LEU A 237 -9.85 -32.87 -32.56
C LEU A 237 -9.15 -34.17 -33.11
N GLU A 238 -8.23 -33.98 -34.06
CA GLU A 238 -7.46 -35.08 -34.66
C GLU A 238 -6.63 -35.87 -33.64
N ASP A 239 -6.19 -35.19 -32.57
CA ASP A 239 -5.46 -35.78 -31.45
C ASP A 239 -6.34 -36.38 -30.36
N GLY A 240 -7.67 -36.46 -30.60
CA GLY A 240 -8.65 -37.00 -29.68
C GLY A 240 -9.01 -36.09 -28.52
N THR A 241 -8.61 -34.82 -28.53
CA THR A 241 -8.79 -33.91 -27.38
C THR A 241 -9.99 -32.97 -27.51
N ILE A 242 -10.55 -32.54 -26.35
CA ILE A 242 -11.40 -31.39 -26.16
C ILE A 242 -10.87 -30.63 -24.97
N ASP A 243 -10.55 -29.34 -25.15
CA ASP A 243 -10.11 -28.44 -24.09
C ASP A 243 -11.17 -27.38 -23.79
N LEU A 244 -11.68 -27.37 -22.57
CA LEU A 244 -12.56 -26.34 -22.05
C LEU A 244 -11.83 -25.59 -20.93
N SER A 245 -11.80 -24.30 -21.01
CA SER A 245 -11.17 -23.42 -20.01
C SER A 245 -12.18 -22.40 -19.50
N LYS A 246 -11.85 -21.72 -18.39
CA LYS A 246 -12.67 -20.65 -17.81
C LYS A 246 -14.08 -21.13 -17.43
N LEU A 247 -14.16 -22.33 -16.92
CA LEU A 247 -15.43 -22.91 -16.48
C LEU A 247 -15.80 -22.39 -15.09
N PRO A 248 -17.10 -22.24 -14.78
CA PRO A 248 -17.55 -22.01 -13.41
C PRO A 248 -16.93 -23.02 -12.43
N ALA A 249 -16.40 -22.53 -11.32
CA ALA A 249 -15.83 -23.34 -10.24
C ALA A 249 -16.90 -23.76 -9.22
N ASP A 250 -16.49 -24.64 -8.30
CA ASP A 250 -17.30 -25.11 -7.17
C ASP A 250 -18.61 -25.78 -7.59
N THR A 251 -18.63 -26.39 -8.78
CA THR A 251 -19.79 -27.12 -9.31
C THR A 251 -19.37 -28.44 -9.94
N ALA A 252 -20.37 -29.32 -10.16
CA ALA A 252 -20.16 -30.59 -10.86
C ALA A 252 -20.59 -30.47 -12.33
N TYR A 253 -19.81 -31.09 -13.20
CA TYR A 253 -20.09 -31.20 -14.63
C TYR A 253 -20.45 -32.62 -15.00
N VAL A 254 -21.52 -32.78 -15.82
CA VAL A 254 -21.86 -34.04 -16.45
C VAL A 254 -21.32 -34.04 -17.87
N VAL A 255 -20.52 -35.04 -18.18
CA VAL A 255 -19.95 -35.27 -19.52
C VAL A 255 -20.58 -36.54 -20.09
N THR A 256 -21.21 -36.40 -21.26
CA THR A 256 -21.91 -37.52 -21.94
C THR A 256 -21.39 -37.67 -23.37
N GLU A 257 -20.95 -38.85 -23.75
CA GLU A 257 -20.64 -39.16 -25.14
C GLU A 257 -21.94 -39.31 -25.93
N LEU A 258 -22.06 -38.62 -27.04
CA LEU A 258 -23.27 -38.62 -27.90
C LEU A 258 -23.04 -39.41 -29.18
N GLU A 259 -21.81 -39.43 -29.73
CA GLU A 259 -21.48 -40.04 -30.99
C GLU A 259 -19.98 -40.35 -31.03
N CYS A 260 -19.59 -41.52 -31.57
CA CYS A 260 -18.24 -41.92 -31.79
C CYS A 260 -18.11 -42.69 -33.12
N PRO A 261 -17.78 -42.06 -34.25
CA PRO A 261 -17.77 -42.67 -35.56
C PRO A 261 -16.82 -43.88 -35.62
N GLY A 262 -17.39 -45.03 -35.96
CA GLY A 262 -16.65 -46.29 -36.08
C GLY A 262 -16.48 -47.09 -34.78
N TYR A 263 -17.01 -46.56 -33.66
CA TYR A 263 -16.95 -47.20 -32.35
C TYR A 263 -18.34 -47.30 -31.71
N VAL A 264 -18.47 -48.17 -30.73
CA VAL A 264 -19.62 -48.18 -29.83
C VAL A 264 -19.48 -47.05 -28.84
N ILE A 265 -20.49 -46.24 -28.66
CA ILE A 265 -20.50 -45.16 -27.69
C ILE A 265 -20.42 -45.72 -26.27
N ASP A 266 -19.73 -44.98 -25.39
CA ASP A 266 -19.77 -45.20 -23.96
C ASP A 266 -20.96 -44.38 -23.40
N ASP A 267 -22.03 -45.06 -23.04
CA ASP A 267 -23.25 -44.44 -22.55
C ASP A 267 -23.19 -44.08 -21.04
N GLU A 268 -22.09 -44.38 -20.38
CA GLU A 268 -21.82 -44.02 -19.01
C GLU A 268 -21.51 -42.53 -18.91
N GLN A 269 -22.30 -41.82 -18.10
CA GLN A 269 -22.05 -40.41 -17.80
C GLN A 269 -20.87 -40.27 -16.83
N ARG A 270 -19.95 -39.35 -17.13
CA ARG A 270 -18.88 -38.95 -16.20
C ARG A 270 -19.27 -37.69 -15.45
N ILE A 271 -19.12 -37.72 -14.12
CA ILE A 271 -19.34 -36.55 -13.27
C ILE A 271 -17.98 -36.04 -12.77
N ILE A 272 -17.71 -34.77 -13.03
CA ILE A 272 -16.47 -34.08 -12.68
C ILE A 272 -16.80 -32.97 -11.72
N HIS A 273 -16.16 -32.92 -10.57
CA HIS A 273 -16.18 -31.75 -9.68
C HIS A 273 -15.00 -30.86 -10.01
N LEU A 274 -15.26 -29.59 -10.32
CA LEU A 274 -14.23 -28.59 -10.50
C LEU A 274 -14.24 -27.66 -9.29
N ASP A 275 -13.25 -27.84 -8.44
CA ASP A 275 -12.93 -26.86 -7.41
C ASP A 275 -12.11 -25.72 -8.05
N GLY A 276 -12.13 -24.54 -7.48
CA GLY A 276 -11.21 -23.47 -7.89
C GLY A 276 -9.77 -24.02 -7.87
N ASN A 277 -9.01 -23.90 -8.95
CA ASN A 277 -7.64 -24.38 -9.15
C ASN A 277 -7.44 -25.78 -9.75
N GLU A 278 -8.44 -26.57 -10.03
CA GLU A 278 -8.26 -27.91 -10.58
C GLU A 278 -8.50 -27.95 -12.08
N GLN A 279 -7.61 -28.64 -12.80
CA GLN A 279 -7.89 -29.12 -14.15
C GLN A 279 -8.14 -30.63 -14.06
N ALA A 280 -9.37 -31.06 -14.39
CA ALA A 280 -9.71 -32.44 -14.42
C ALA A 280 -9.31 -33.07 -15.76
N GLN A 281 -8.56 -34.18 -15.72
CA GLN A 281 -8.14 -34.95 -16.89
C GLN A 281 -8.88 -36.30 -16.94
N PHE A 282 -9.50 -36.61 -18.08
CA PHE A 282 -10.16 -37.88 -18.33
C PHE A 282 -9.54 -38.60 -19.52
N VAL A 283 -9.37 -39.89 -19.39
CA VAL A 283 -8.97 -40.79 -20.44
C VAL A 283 -10.09 -41.78 -20.75
#